data_ccfc1a9e2f32fbac2c2cbe8c0e1eed4d
#
_entry.id   ccfc1a9e2f32fbac2c2cbe8c0e1eed4d
#
_cell.length_a   1.000
_cell.length_b   1.000
_cell.length_c   1.000
_cell.angle_alpha   90.00
_cell.angle_beta   90.00
_cell.angle_gamma   90.00
#
_symmetry.space_group_name_H-M   'P 1'
#
loop_
_entity.id
_entity.type
_entity.pdbx_description
1 polymer ?
#
loop_
_entity_poly.entity_id
_entity_poly.type
_entity_poly.pdbx_seq_one_letter_code
_entity_poly.pdbx_strand_id
1 'polypeptide(L)'
;MTQFLQRDSHIPCFFAYPKFLLTLDLSETTKMIYMLLLDRARLSMQNENWQDDQGRVFIHYTIRSLAETIRMSEMTVKNALKVLEQQGLIYRQRQGACMPSRIYVKVRTENCTTGETVFDLQTDRKLSTNKNKNKNKKKYTRVYTYEEGESL
;
A
#
# COMPACT_ATOMS: atom_id res chain seq x y z
N MET A 1 -11.10 6.75 -23.11
CA MET A 1 -10.45 7.95 -23.66
C MET A 1 -9.31 8.37 -22.76
N THR A 2 -8.16 8.67 -23.32
CA THR A 2 -6.99 9.18 -22.60
C THR A 2 -6.92 10.68 -22.78
N GLN A 3 -6.64 11.42 -21.72
CA GLN A 3 -6.49 12.87 -21.72
C GLN A 3 -5.12 13.23 -21.14
N PHE A 4 -4.56 14.35 -21.54
CA PHE A 4 -3.35 14.88 -20.92
C PHE A 4 -3.63 15.26 -19.47
N LEU A 5 -2.68 14.97 -18.58
CA LEU A 5 -2.75 15.39 -17.19
C LEU A 5 -2.65 16.92 -17.13
N GLN A 6 -3.63 17.56 -16.52
CA GLN A 6 -3.68 19.00 -16.29
C GLN A 6 -3.56 19.29 -14.78
N ARG A 7 -3.33 20.54 -14.42
CA ARG A 7 -3.11 20.96 -13.03
C ARG A 7 -4.26 20.57 -12.09
N ASP A 8 -5.47 20.56 -12.58
CA ASP A 8 -6.73 20.26 -11.89
C ASP A 8 -7.31 18.89 -12.27
N SER A 9 -6.53 18.05 -12.95
CA SER A 9 -6.99 16.72 -13.29
C SER A 9 -7.19 15.88 -12.03
N HIS A 10 -8.33 15.18 -11.98
CA HIS A 10 -8.57 14.17 -10.96
C HIS A 10 -7.75 12.92 -11.28
N ILE A 11 -6.86 12.54 -10.36
CA ILE A 11 -6.10 11.30 -10.48
C ILE A 11 -7.00 10.13 -10.03
N PRO A 12 -7.20 9.09 -10.87
CA PRO A 12 -8.01 7.95 -10.49
C PRO A 12 -7.38 7.17 -9.33
N CYS A 13 -8.16 6.28 -8.71
CA CYS A 13 -7.67 5.41 -7.64
C CYS A 13 -6.42 4.66 -8.07
N PHE A 14 -5.44 4.60 -7.19
CA PHE A 14 -4.16 3.93 -7.43
C PHE A 14 -3.72 3.10 -6.22
N PHE A 15 -2.87 2.12 -6.47
CA PHE A 15 -2.21 1.37 -5.42
C PHE A 15 -0.95 2.11 -4.94
N ALA A 16 -0.77 2.18 -3.62
CA ALA A 16 0.47 2.69 -3.07
C ALA A 16 1.63 1.72 -3.38
N TYR A 17 2.66 2.22 -4.05
CA TYR A 17 3.88 1.47 -4.31
C TYR A 17 4.97 1.85 -3.30
N PRO A 18 5.27 0.99 -2.31
CA PRO A 18 6.35 1.27 -1.36
C PRO A 18 7.72 1.35 -2.05
N LYS A 19 8.44 2.44 -1.86
CA LYS A 19 9.72 2.70 -2.54
C LYS A 19 10.77 1.62 -2.30
N PHE A 20 10.77 0.97 -1.13
CA PHE A 20 11.73 -0.10 -0.83
C PHE A 20 11.61 -1.31 -1.79
N LEU A 21 10.44 -1.51 -2.43
CA LEU A 21 10.30 -2.57 -3.43
C LEU A 21 11.17 -2.36 -4.67
N LEU A 22 11.56 -1.12 -4.96
CA LEU A 22 12.45 -0.81 -6.09
C LEU A 22 13.86 -1.37 -5.86
N THR A 23 14.31 -1.42 -4.60
CA THR A 23 15.65 -1.88 -4.22
C THR A 23 15.73 -3.40 -4.06
N LEU A 24 14.59 -4.09 -4.06
CA LEU A 24 14.53 -5.53 -3.92
C LEU A 24 14.59 -6.23 -5.28
N ASP A 25 15.43 -7.26 -5.36
CA ASP A 25 15.50 -8.13 -6.53
C ASP A 25 14.34 -9.15 -6.50
N LEU A 26 13.17 -8.66 -6.88
CA LEU A 26 11.93 -9.42 -6.95
C LEU A 26 11.33 -9.28 -8.35
N SER A 27 10.66 -10.34 -8.82
CA SER A 27 9.90 -10.22 -10.07
C SER A 27 8.77 -9.20 -9.92
N GLU A 28 8.43 -8.52 -11.02
CA GLU A 28 7.35 -7.50 -11.02
C GLU A 28 6.01 -8.10 -10.59
N THR A 29 5.73 -9.34 -10.95
CA THR A 29 4.55 -10.08 -10.47
C THR A 29 4.54 -10.22 -8.95
N THR A 30 5.71 -10.52 -8.35
CA THR A 30 5.85 -10.64 -6.89
C THR A 30 5.62 -9.29 -6.20
N LYS A 31 6.18 -8.21 -6.75
CA LYS A 31 5.97 -6.84 -6.27
C LYS A 31 4.50 -6.44 -6.37
N MET A 32 3.84 -6.75 -7.50
CA MET A 32 2.42 -6.46 -7.69
C MET A 32 1.54 -7.21 -6.68
N ILE A 33 1.82 -8.48 -6.42
CA ILE A 33 1.10 -9.26 -5.39
C ILE A 33 1.26 -8.62 -4.02
N TYR A 34 2.47 -8.20 -3.66
CA TYR A 34 2.69 -7.50 -2.38
C TYR A 34 1.87 -6.21 -2.28
N MET A 35 1.80 -5.42 -3.35
CA MET A 35 0.99 -4.19 -3.39
C MET A 35 -0.50 -4.48 -3.16
N LEU A 36 -1.04 -5.51 -3.81
CA LEU A 36 -2.45 -5.93 -3.63
C LEU A 36 -2.73 -6.38 -2.19
N LEU A 37 -1.80 -7.14 -1.60
CA LEU A 37 -1.92 -7.56 -0.21
C LEU A 37 -1.85 -6.38 0.75
N LEU A 38 -0.95 -5.43 0.50
CA LEU A 38 -0.79 -4.22 1.31
C LEU A 38 -2.04 -3.34 1.25
N ASP A 39 -2.60 -3.15 0.05
CA ASP A 39 -3.83 -2.37 -0.12
C ASP A 39 -5.02 -3.01 0.63
N ARG A 40 -5.14 -4.32 0.52
CA ARG A 40 -6.15 -5.08 1.27
C ARG A 40 -5.95 -4.96 2.78
N ALA A 41 -4.69 -5.02 3.24
CA ALA A 41 -4.35 -4.85 4.65
C ALA A 41 -4.71 -3.45 5.16
N ARG A 42 -4.49 -2.40 4.35
CA ARG A 42 -4.89 -1.02 4.70
C ARG A 42 -6.40 -0.90 4.92
N LEU A 43 -7.20 -1.54 4.08
CA LEU A 43 -8.66 -1.57 4.27
C LEU A 43 -9.03 -2.33 5.56
N SER A 44 -8.33 -3.41 5.86
CA SER A 44 -8.56 -4.20 7.07
C SER A 44 -8.15 -3.49 8.36
N MET A 45 -7.20 -2.54 8.30
CA MET A 45 -6.81 -1.71 9.47
C MET A 45 -7.96 -0.90 10.05
N GLN A 46 -8.97 -0.59 9.25
CA GLN A 46 -10.13 0.20 9.67
C GLN A 46 -11.16 -0.62 10.47
N ASN A 47 -10.95 -1.94 10.57
CA ASN A 47 -11.93 -2.84 11.18
C ASN A 47 -11.24 -3.74 12.23
N GLU A 48 -11.65 -3.60 13.48
CA GLU A 48 -11.10 -4.35 14.62
C GLU A 48 -11.22 -5.87 14.49
N ASN A 49 -12.21 -6.36 13.75
CA ASN A 49 -12.40 -7.79 13.51
C ASN A 49 -11.28 -8.44 12.67
N TRP A 50 -10.43 -7.65 12.04
CA TRP A 50 -9.29 -8.10 11.24
C TRP A 50 -7.95 -7.97 11.95
N GLN A 51 -8.00 -7.92 13.29
CA GLN A 51 -6.82 -7.90 14.15
C GLN A 51 -6.80 -9.15 15.00
N ASP A 52 -5.61 -9.62 15.31
CA ASP A 52 -5.41 -10.70 16.29
C ASP A 52 -5.25 -10.13 17.71
N ASP A 53 -5.11 -11.04 18.68
CA ASP A 53 -4.96 -10.68 20.10
C ASP A 53 -3.74 -9.80 20.41
N GLN A 54 -2.80 -9.70 19.46
CA GLN A 54 -1.62 -8.85 19.54
C GLN A 54 -1.78 -7.53 18.76
N GLY A 55 -2.98 -7.24 18.24
CA GLY A 55 -3.26 -6.06 17.42
C GLY A 55 -2.67 -6.10 16.01
N ARG A 56 -2.20 -7.27 15.55
CA ARG A 56 -1.65 -7.41 14.20
C ARG A 56 -2.78 -7.59 13.20
N VAL A 57 -2.77 -6.77 12.15
CA VAL A 57 -3.75 -6.86 11.08
C VAL A 57 -3.47 -8.06 10.18
N PHE A 58 -4.50 -8.85 9.93
CA PHE A 58 -4.45 -9.94 8.97
C PHE A 58 -5.50 -9.78 7.88
N ILE A 59 -5.29 -10.47 6.77
CA ILE A 59 -6.22 -10.52 5.65
C ILE A 59 -6.46 -11.96 5.23
N HIS A 60 -7.62 -12.19 4.65
CA HIS A 60 -7.93 -13.42 3.93
C HIS A 60 -7.93 -13.14 2.43
N TYR A 61 -7.04 -13.80 1.71
CA TYR A 61 -6.99 -13.68 0.26
C TYR A 61 -6.67 -15.06 -0.33
N THR A 62 -7.55 -15.57 -1.18
CA THR A 62 -7.35 -16.87 -1.80
C THR A 62 -6.36 -16.76 -2.96
N ILE A 63 -5.60 -17.83 -3.20
CA ILE A 63 -4.68 -17.89 -4.33
C ILE A 63 -5.41 -17.70 -5.65
N ARG A 64 -6.60 -18.28 -5.76
CA ARG A 64 -7.45 -18.17 -6.95
C ARG A 64 -7.85 -16.71 -7.20
N SER A 65 -8.34 -16.02 -6.19
CA SER A 65 -8.74 -14.60 -6.32
C SER A 65 -7.56 -13.70 -6.68
N LEU A 66 -6.36 -13.95 -6.12
CA LEU A 66 -5.13 -13.26 -6.52
C LEU A 66 -4.79 -13.53 -8.00
N ALA A 67 -4.85 -14.80 -8.42
CA ALA A 67 -4.57 -15.21 -9.78
C ALA A 67 -5.50 -14.55 -10.80
N GLU A 68 -6.80 -14.51 -10.49
CA GLU A 68 -7.82 -13.83 -11.30
C GLU A 68 -7.55 -12.31 -11.38
N THR A 69 -7.22 -11.67 -10.26
CA THR A 69 -6.97 -10.22 -10.21
C THR A 69 -5.78 -9.81 -11.07
N ILE A 70 -4.68 -10.56 -11.01
CA ILE A 70 -3.45 -10.26 -11.77
C ILE A 70 -3.39 -10.94 -13.14
N ARG A 71 -4.40 -11.75 -13.47
CA ARG A 71 -4.48 -12.54 -14.71
C ARG A 71 -3.28 -13.45 -14.92
N MET A 72 -2.87 -14.12 -13.87
CA MET A 72 -1.75 -15.07 -13.86
C MET A 72 -2.21 -16.46 -13.38
N SER A 73 -1.36 -17.47 -13.60
CA SER A 73 -1.65 -18.82 -13.10
C SER A 73 -1.57 -18.90 -11.57
N GLU A 74 -2.34 -19.79 -10.96
CA GLU A 74 -2.24 -20.04 -9.52
C GLU A 74 -0.84 -20.50 -9.10
N MET A 75 -0.11 -21.20 -9.96
CA MET A 75 1.26 -21.64 -9.70
C MET A 75 2.19 -20.42 -9.57
N THR A 76 2.06 -19.45 -10.47
CA THR A 76 2.82 -18.19 -10.42
C THR A 76 2.55 -17.45 -9.10
N VAL A 77 1.28 -17.36 -8.68
CA VAL A 77 0.90 -16.75 -7.41
C VAL A 77 1.48 -17.51 -6.21
N LYS A 78 1.39 -18.83 -6.21
CA LYS A 78 1.98 -19.68 -5.14
C LYS A 78 3.48 -19.45 -5.00
N ASN A 79 4.20 -19.39 -6.12
CA ASN A 79 5.64 -19.15 -6.13
C ASN A 79 5.96 -17.73 -5.62
N ALA A 80 5.23 -16.71 -6.09
CA ALA A 80 5.42 -15.35 -5.64
C ALA A 80 5.14 -15.17 -4.15
N LEU A 81 4.08 -15.77 -3.61
CA LEU A 81 3.79 -15.77 -2.18
C LEU A 81 4.89 -16.45 -1.37
N LYS A 82 5.46 -17.55 -1.88
CA LYS A 82 6.59 -18.22 -1.24
C LYS A 82 7.83 -17.33 -1.19
N VAL A 83 8.12 -16.62 -2.29
CA VAL A 83 9.22 -15.66 -2.34
C VAL A 83 9.02 -14.52 -1.36
N LEU A 84 7.81 -13.93 -1.30
CA LEU A 84 7.49 -12.87 -0.34
C LEU A 84 7.65 -13.33 1.11
N GLU A 85 7.30 -14.58 1.41
CA GLU A 85 7.45 -15.17 2.74
C GLU A 85 8.93 -15.39 3.08
N GLN A 86 9.74 -15.88 2.11
CA GLN A 86 11.19 -16.03 2.25
C GLN A 86 11.91 -14.68 2.48
N GLN A 87 11.46 -13.62 1.83
CA GLN A 87 11.96 -12.25 2.02
C GLN A 87 11.44 -11.59 3.32
N GLY A 88 10.59 -12.29 4.07
CA GLY A 88 10.04 -11.77 5.32
C GLY A 88 9.05 -10.61 5.14
N LEU A 89 8.52 -10.41 3.94
CA LEU A 89 7.55 -9.34 3.64
C LEU A 89 6.11 -9.72 3.99
N ILE A 90 5.82 -11.01 4.06
CA ILE A 90 4.54 -11.54 4.52
C ILE A 90 4.77 -12.70 5.50
N TYR A 91 3.74 -12.98 6.28
CA TYR A 91 3.67 -14.19 7.10
C TYR A 91 2.30 -14.84 6.90
N ARG A 92 2.28 -16.14 6.61
CA ARG A 92 1.04 -16.89 6.40
C ARG A 92 0.82 -17.89 7.53
N GLN A 93 -0.34 -17.81 8.15
CA GLN A 93 -0.75 -18.73 9.20
C GLN A 93 -1.94 -19.57 8.74
N ARG A 94 -1.78 -20.87 8.72
CA ARG A 94 -2.88 -21.81 8.47
C ARG A 94 -3.75 -21.93 9.72
N GLN A 95 -5.07 -21.91 9.53
CA GLN A 95 -6.03 -21.99 10.63
C GLN A 95 -6.70 -23.36 10.78
N GLY A 96 -6.38 -24.32 9.91
CA GLY A 96 -6.99 -25.65 9.89
C GLY A 96 -7.43 -26.07 8.50
N ALA A 97 -8.00 -27.27 8.38
CA ALA A 97 -8.28 -27.91 7.09
C ALA A 97 -9.32 -27.18 6.24
N CYS A 98 -10.30 -26.48 6.84
CA CYS A 98 -11.39 -25.80 6.14
C CYS A 98 -11.39 -24.29 6.29
N MET A 99 -10.39 -23.71 6.98
CA MET A 99 -10.34 -22.29 7.23
C MET A 99 -9.34 -21.59 6.30
N PRO A 100 -9.68 -20.40 5.75
CA PRO A 100 -8.75 -19.66 4.93
C PRO A 100 -7.54 -19.23 5.76
N SER A 101 -6.36 -19.31 5.15
CA SER A 101 -5.12 -18.86 5.81
C SER A 101 -5.17 -17.37 6.12
N ARG A 102 -4.69 -16.98 7.29
CA ARG A 102 -4.42 -15.58 7.61
C ARG A 102 -3.10 -15.16 6.97
N ILE A 103 -3.11 -14.01 6.32
CA ILE A 103 -1.91 -13.40 5.74
C ILE A 103 -1.65 -12.09 6.47
N TYR A 104 -0.48 -11.97 7.06
CA TYR A 104 0.01 -10.77 7.70
C TYR A 104 1.01 -10.09 6.77
N VAL A 105 0.77 -8.83 6.44
CA VAL A 105 1.69 -8.05 5.62
C VAL A 105 2.65 -7.31 6.54
N LYS A 106 3.95 -7.47 6.30
CA LYS A 106 5.00 -6.78 7.03
C LYS A 106 5.50 -5.61 6.21
N VAL A 107 5.59 -4.45 6.81
CA VAL A 107 6.18 -3.26 6.20
C VAL A 107 7.59 -3.05 6.72
N ARG A 108 8.52 -2.65 5.85
CA ARG A 108 9.83 -2.18 6.28
C ARG A 108 9.68 -0.73 6.74
N THR A 109 9.94 -0.49 8.01
CA THR A 109 10.14 0.86 8.54
C THR A 109 11.57 1.27 8.27
N GLU A 110 11.90 1.55 7.01
CA GLU A 110 13.13 2.27 6.72
C GLU A 110 12.86 3.72 7.10
N ASN A 111 13.72 4.27 7.94
CA ASN A 111 13.72 5.70 8.21
C ASN A 111 13.99 6.39 6.87
N CYS A 112 12.95 6.77 6.16
CA CYS A 112 13.05 7.67 5.04
C CYS A 112 13.43 9.05 5.60
N THR A 113 14.72 9.22 5.89
CA THR A 113 15.31 10.53 6.12
C THR A 113 15.40 11.23 4.77
N THR A 114 14.29 11.60 4.21
CA THR A 114 14.13 12.70 3.26
C THR A 114 12.66 12.81 2.86
N GLY A 115 12.01 13.85 3.36
CA GLY A 115 10.76 14.38 2.83
C GLY A 115 9.53 13.53 3.11
N GLU A 116 8.96 13.74 4.27
CA GLU A 116 7.62 13.32 4.63
C GLU A 116 6.62 13.72 3.55
N THR A 117 6.15 12.78 2.78
CA THR A 117 4.80 12.85 2.28
C THR A 117 4.00 11.81 3.06
N VAL A 118 3.64 12.18 4.28
CA VAL A 118 2.50 11.56 4.94
C VAL A 118 1.29 11.90 4.06
N PHE A 119 0.91 10.97 3.21
CA PHE A 119 -0.40 11.00 2.58
C PHE A 119 -1.39 10.57 3.67
N ASP A 120 -1.76 11.54 4.48
CA ASP A 120 -2.85 11.43 5.42
C ASP A 120 -4.16 11.44 4.60
N LEU A 121 -4.60 10.26 4.20
CA LEU A 121 -5.96 10.07 3.72
C LEU A 121 -6.87 9.99 4.96
N GLN A 122 -6.97 11.08 5.67
CA GLN A 122 -8.14 11.31 6.49
C GLN A 122 -9.33 11.52 5.56
N THR A 123 -10.09 10.45 5.39
CA THR A 123 -11.48 10.56 4.96
C THR A 123 -12.24 11.34 6.02
N ASP A 124 -12.42 12.63 5.75
CA ASP A 124 -13.35 13.47 6.49
C ASP A 124 -14.75 12.87 6.42
N ARG A 125 -15.13 12.18 7.48
CA ARG A 125 -16.51 11.98 7.86
C ARG A 125 -16.63 12.24 9.35
N LYS A 126 -16.71 13.52 9.71
CA LYS A 126 -17.54 14.01 10.81
C LYS A 126 -17.73 15.49 10.67
N LEU A 127 -18.92 15.87 10.20
CA LEU A 127 -19.51 17.17 10.52
C LEU A 127 -19.63 17.24 12.05
N SER A 128 -18.96 18.19 12.65
CA SER A 128 -19.36 18.77 13.92
C SER A 128 -18.75 20.15 14.03
N THR A 129 -19.66 21.11 14.01
CA THR A 129 -19.47 22.51 14.33
C THR A 129 -18.69 22.72 15.64
N ASN A 130 -17.60 23.47 15.66
CA ASN A 130 -17.53 24.71 16.45
C ASN A 130 -16.18 25.46 16.38
N LYS A 131 -16.30 26.72 15.98
CA LYS A 131 -15.64 27.98 16.43
C LYS A 131 -14.14 27.99 16.80
N ASN A 132 -13.43 28.77 15.97
CA ASN A 132 -12.47 29.83 16.37
C ASN A 132 -11.15 29.43 17.04
N LYS A 133 -10.06 29.56 16.27
CA LYS A 133 -8.99 30.52 16.57
C LYS A 133 -7.88 30.49 15.50
N ASN A 134 -7.78 31.64 14.88
CA ASN A 134 -6.69 32.20 14.10
C ASN A 134 -5.29 31.82 14.60
N LYS A 135 -4.39 31.28 13.73
CA LYS A 135 -2.95 31.59 13.75
C LYS A 135 -2.22 31.03 12.53
N ASN A 136 -1.76 31.95 11.68
CA ASN A 136 -0.59 31.90 10.80
C ASN A 136 -0.27 30.62 10.02
N LYS A 137 -0.83 30.52 8.81
CA LYS A 137 -0.31 29.68 7.75
C LYS A 137 0.96 30.31 7.16
N LYS A 138 2.13 29.77 7.49
CA LYS A 138 3.32 29.94 6.67
C LYS A 138 3.14 29.08 5.41
N LYS A 139 2.99 29.78 4.28
CA LYS A 139 2.88 29.23 2.95
C LYS A 139 4.29 28.75 2.52
N TYR A 140 4.55 27.45 2.56
CA TYR A 140 5.78 26.90 1.97
C TYR A 140 5.52 26.65 0.48
N THR A 141 6.05 27.51 -0.33
CA THR A 141 6.16 27.31 -1.78
C THR A 141 7.39 26.42 -2.00
N ARG A 142 7.19 25.18 -2.45
CA ARG A 142 8.31 24.33 -2.90
C ARG A 142 8.74 24.80 -4.27
N VAL A 143 9.93 25.35 -4.36
CA VAL A 143 10.61 25.62 -5.63
C VAL A 143 11.41 24.38 -5.97
N TYR A 144 11.03 23.71 -7.07
CA TYR A 144 11.87 22.68 -7.68
C TYR A 144 12.88 23.40 -8.57
N THR A 145 14.15 23.36 -8.20
CA THR A 145 15.24 23.77 -9.07
C THR A 145 15.70 22.53 -9.85
N TYR A 146 15.52 22.56 -11.17
CA TYR A 146 16.13 21.61 -12.08
C TYR A 146 17.54 22.12 -12.41
N GLU A 147 18.53 21.24 -12.27
CA GLU A 147 19.86 21.52 -12.81
C GLU A 147 19.83 21.26 -14.34
N GLU A 148 20.40 22.17 -15.11
CA GLU A 148 20.49 22.03 -16.56
C GLU A 148 21.38 20.83 -16.90
N GLY A 149 20.77 19.76 -17.44
CA GLY A 149 21.46 18.54 -17.88
C GLY A 149 20.72 17.23 -17.69
N GLU A 150 19.62 17.19 -16.94
CA GLU A 150 18.80 15.99 -16.84
C GLU A 150 17.72 15.97 -17.94
N SER A 151 18.08 15.35 -19.06
CA SER A 151 17.16 14.93 -20.08
C SER A 151 16.66 13.53 -19.77
N LEU A 152 15.37 13.34 -19.83
CA LEU A 152 14.70 12.03 -19.78
C LEU A 152 15.15 11.15 -20.94
#